data_c052b3b82b6ff0bacc5b067aa886df69
#
_entry.id   c052b3b82b6ff0bacc5b067aa886df69
#
_cell.length_a   1.000
_cell.length_b   1.000
_cell.length_c   1.000
_cell.angle_alpha   90.00
_cell.angle_beta   90.00
_cell.angle_gamma   90.00
#
_symmetry.space_group_name_H-M   'P 1'
#
loop_
_entity.id
_entity.type
_entity.pdbx_description
1 polymer ?
#
loop_
_entity_poly.entity_id
_entity_poly.type
_entity_poly.pdbx_seq_one_letter_code
_entity_poly.pdbx_strand_id
1 'polypeptide(L)'
;VDKVDDFESMREVVFRRYKRQLNEKNKLPDLVLIDGGKGQLSAALESLKELKLDLPIVALAKRLEELFLPEQKDSLRIAKNSPALNILKQLRDEAHRFAITFQRQKRTKGIAKSKFEDIPGVGKKTVEKIYKRFQNTNDMKDLSDKALSYKLGVSQKIAKEIKKII
;
A
#
# COMPACT_ATOMS: atom_id res chain seq x y z
N VAL A 1 18.01 -7.49 8.02
CA VAL A 1 17.62 -6.16 8.52
C VAL A 1 16.12 -5.92 8.27
N ASP A 2 15.57 -6.35 7.13
CA ASP A 2 14.20 -5.97 6.71
C ASP A 2 13.03 -6.59 7.49
N LYS A 3 13.20 -7.72 8.19
CA LYS A 3 12.09 -8.41 8.87
C LYS A 3 11.67 -7.79 10.20
N VAL A 4 12.58 -7.13 10.90
CA VAL A 4 12.27 -6.48 12.19
C VAL A 4 11.46 -5.21 11.96
N ASP A 5 11.74 -4.52 10.86
CA ASP A 5 11.06 -3.28 10.45
C ASP A 5 9.59 -3.55 10.02
N ASP A 6 9.35 -4.69 9.36
CA ASP A 6 8.00 -5.11 8.94
C ASP A 6 7.07 -5.43 10.12
N PHE A 7 7.57 -6.01 11.20
CA PHE A 7 6.76 -6.33 12.39
C PHE A 7 6.43 -5.07 13.19
N GLU A 8 7.39 -4.18 13.36
CA GLU A 8 7.18 -2.91 14.05
C GLU A 8 6.20 -2.03 13.26
N SER A 9 6.35 -1.98 11.94
CA SER A 9 5.40 -1.29 11.05
C SER A 9 3.98 -1.86 11.17
N MET A 10 3.84 -3.18 11.24
CA MET A 10 2.54 -3.83 11.43
C MET A 10 1.93 -3.46 12.77
N ARG A 11 2.72 -3.52 13.84
CA ARG A 11 2.31 -3.13 15.19
C ARG A 11 1.79 -1.69 15.23
N GLU A 12 2.56 -0.76 14.68
CA GLU A 12 2.18 0.66 14.64
C GLU A 12 0.87 0.88 13.87
N VAL A 13 0.75 0.29 12.68
CA VAL A 13 -0.43 0.46 11.81
C VAL A 13 -1.69 -0.06 12.51
N VAL A 14 -1.63 -1.25 13.12
CA VAL A 14 -2.77 -1.85 13.82
C VAL A 14 -3.13 -1.00 15.04
N PHE A 15 -2.14 -0.63 15.85
CA PHE A 15 -2.35 0.21 17.03
C PHE A 15 -3.01 1.54 16.67
N ARG A 16 -2.48 2.28 15.70
CA ARG A 16 -3.02 3.57 15.29
C ARG A 16 -4.44 3.47 14.76
N ARG A 17 -4.72 2.43 13.96
CA ARG A 17 -6.05 2.19 13.41
C ARG A 17 -7.09 2.00 14.51
N TYR A 18 -6.84 1.07 15.42
CA TYR A 18 -7.83 0.72 16.45
C TYR A 18 -7.93 1.75 17.56
N LYS A 19 -6.83 2.42 17.92
CA LYS A 19 -6.87 3.59 18.81
C LYS A 19 -7.76 4.71 18.25
N ARG A 20 -7.65 4.95 16.94
CA ARG A 20 -8.53 5.91 16.28
C ARG A 20 -9.99 5.47 16.29
N GLN A 21 -10.29 4.21 15.99
CA GLN A 21 -11.67 3.70 16.02
C GLN A 21 -12.30 3.80 17.42
N LEU A 22 -11.53 3.52 18.47
CA LEU A 22 -11.97 3.70 19.85
C LEU A 22 -12.27 5.17 20.16
N ASN A 23 -11.38 6.07 19.77
CA ASN A 23 -11.56 7.52 20.01
C ASN A 23 -12.78 8.09 19.27
N GLU A 24 -13.02 7.62 18.06
CA GLU A 24 -14.15 8.03 17.22
C GLU A 24 -15.45 7.26 17.58
N LYS A 25 -15.40 6.31 18.53
CA LYS A 25 -16.52 5.43 18.92
C LYS A 25 -17.15 4.70 17.73
N ASN A 26 -16.32 4.38 16.73
CA ASN A 26 -16.75 3.60 15.58
C ASN A 26 -16.97 2.14 15.94
N LYS A 27 -17.88 1.47 15.19
CA LYS A 27 -18.09 0.01 15.33
C LYS A 27 -16.79 -0.72 15.01
N LEU A 28 -16.41 -1.64 15.90
CA LEU A 28 -15.27 -2.54 15.67
C LEU A 28 -15.65 -3.63 14.65
N PRO A 29 -14.68 -4.16 13.89
CA PRO A 29 -14.94 -5.24 12.95
C PRO A 29 -15.19 -6.56 13.68
N ASP A 30 -15.91 -7.45 13.02
CA ASP A 30 -16.17 -8.79 13.50
C ASP A 30 -14.96 -9.74 13.28
N LEU A 31 -14.03 -9.38 12.38
CA LEU A 31 -12.81 -10.12 12.08
C LEU A 31 -11.71 -9.19 11.59
N VAL A 32 -10.48 -9.40 12.07
CA VAL A 32 -9.26 -8.76 11.56
C VAL A 32 -8.49 -9.77 10.72
N LEU A 33 -8.27 -9.45 9.45
CA LEU A 33 -7.46 -10.26 8.55
C LEU A 33 -6.11 -9.59 8.32
N ILE A 34 -5.02 -10.29 8.62
CA ILE A 34 -3.65 -9.85 8.37
C ILE A 34 -3.13 -10.53 7.10
N ASP A 35 -2.65 -9.75 6.14
CA ASP A 35 -1.93 -10.26 4.97
C ASP A 35 -0.48 -10.52 5.37
N GLY A 36 -0.21 -11.74 5.82
CA GLY A 36 1.10 -12.10 6.31
C GLY A 36 1.15 -13.45 7.02
N GLY A 37 2.28 -13.71 7.65
CA GLY A 37 2.51 -14.93 8.42
C GLY A 37 2.38 -14.73 9.92
N LYS A 38 2.89 -15.73 10.67
CA LYS A 38 2.81 -15.80 12.12
C LYS A 38 3.43 -14.57 12.83
N GLY A 39 4.54 -14.03 12.32
CA GLY A 39 5.19 -12.86 12.93
C GLY A 39 4.33 -11.60 12.84
N GLN A 40 3.70 -11.35 11.68
CA GLN A 40 2.77 -10.22 11.52
C GLN A 40 1.52 -10.39 12.39
N LEU A 41 1.02 -11.63 12.51
CA LEU A 41 -0.10 -11.93 13.42
C LEU A 41 0.26 -11.61 14.87
N SER A 42 1.44 -12.03 15.33
CA SER A 42 1.90 -11.75 16.70
C SER A 42 2.02 -10.26 16.98
N ALA A 43 2.63 -9.51 16.05
CA ALA A 43 2.75 -8.05 16.16
C ALA A 43 1.37 -7.34 16.22
N ALA A 44 0.41 -7.79 15.41
CA ALA A 44 -0.94 -7.26 15.43
C ALA A 44 -1.68 -7.58 16.75
N LEU A 45 -1.51 -8.80 17.25
CA LEU A 45 -2.08 -9.24 18.54
C LEU A 45 -1.56 -8.42 19.72
N GLU A 46 -0.26 -8.11 19.74
CA GLU A 46 0.33 -7.26 20.78
C GLU A 46 -0.35 -5.89 20.81
N SER A 47 -0.58 -5.28 19.63
CA SER A 47 -1.27 -3.99 19.52
C SER A 47 -2.70 -4.04 20.02
N LEU A 48 -3.45 -5.10 19.70
CA LEU A 48 -4.82 -5.29 20.20
C LEU A 48 -4.85 -5.47 21.71
N LYS A 49 -3.92 -6.26 22.27
CA LYS A 49 -3.78 -6.48 23.72
C LYS A 49 -3.45 -5.17 24.45
N GLU A 50 -2.55 -4.35 23.90
CA GLU A 50 -2.19 -3.03 24.46
C GLU A 50 -3.42 -2.11 24.53
N LEU A 51 -4.30 -2.18 23.54
CA LEU A 51 -5.57 -1.43 23.49
C LEU A 51 -6.70 -2.10 24.27
N LYS A 52 -6.46 -3.25 24.92
CA LYS A 52 -7.44 -4.07 25.63
C LYS A 52 -8.63 -4.47 24.74
N LEU A 53 -8.35 -4.75 23.48
CA LEU A 53 -9.33 -5.21 22.50
C LEU A 53 -9.24 -6.74 22.35
N ASP A 54 -10.38 -7.39 22.49
CA ASP A 54 -10.56 -8.81 22.19
C ASP A 54 -11.33 -8.93 20.87
N LEU A 55 -10.58 -9.01 19.76
CA LEU A 55 -11.13 -9.11 18.40
C LEU A 55 -10.66 -10.42 17.76
N PRO A 56 -11.57 -11.15 17.09
CA PRO A 56 -11.16 -12.27 16.26
C PRO A 56 -10.14 -11.79 15.20
N ILE A 57 -8.98 -12.46 15.18
CA ILE A 57 -7.90 -12.10 14.27
C ILE A 57 -7.27 -13.36 13.67
N VAL A 58 -6.97 -13.29 12.38
CA VAL A 58 -6.30 -14.35 11.65
C VAL A 58 -5.26 -13.75 10.69
N ALA A 59 -4.24 -14.53 10.35
CA ALA A 59 -3.33 -14.15 9.28
C ALA A 59 -3.37 -15.17 8.14
N LEU A 60 -3.30 -14.69 6.91
CA LEU A 60 -3.27 -15.50 5.69
C LEU A 60 -1.94 -15.28 4.97
N ALA A 61 -1.08 -16.30 4.95
CA ALA A 61 0.19 -16.24 4.23
C ALA A 61 -0.02 -16.52 2.74
N LYS A 62 0.46 -15.60 1.90
CA LYS A 62 0.25 -15.61 0.45
C LYS A 62 0.80 -16.84 -0.26
N ARG A 63 2.00 -17.32 0.13
CA ARG A 63 2.73 -18.33 -0.64
C ARG A 63 2.09 -19.71 -0.63
N LEU A 64 1.57 -20.14 0.52
CA LEU A 64 0.99 -21.48 0.71
C LEU A 64 -0.50 -21.46 1.08
N GLU A 65 -1.09 -20.26 1.14
CA GLU A 65 -2.47 -20.03 1.57
C GLU A 65 -2.75 -20.64 2.96
N GLU A 66 -1.72 -20.57 3.81
CA GLU A 66 -1.78 -21.05 5.19
C GLU A 66 -2.41 -20.00 6.09
N LEU A 67 -3.36 -20.45 6.90
CA LEU A 67 -4.03 -19.63 7.91
C LEU A 67 -3.32 -19.79 9.24
N PHE A 68 -2.96 -18.69 9.86
CA PHE A 68 -2.40 -18.64 11.21
C PHE A 68 -3.45 -18.10 12.16
N LEU A 69 -3.68 -18.85 13.25
CA LEU A 69 -4.58 -18.48 14.32
C LEU A 69 -3.79 -18.07 15.56
N PRO A 70 -4.35 -17.19 16.41
CA PRO A 70 -3.76 -16.89 17.70
C PRO A 70 -3.50 -18.19 18.51
N GLU A 71 -2.41 -18.21 19.26
CA GLU A 71 -2.05 -19.28 20.20
C GLU A 71 -1.79 -20.65 19.55
N GLN A 72 -1.95 -20.80 18.24
CA GLN A 72 -1.60 -22.02 17.54
C GLN A 72 -0.17 -21.99 17.01
N LYS A 73 0.56 -23.10 17.26
CA LYS A 73 1.96 -23.25 16.80
C LYS A 73 2.04 -23.44 15.29
N ASP A 74 1.14 -24.23 14.77
CA ASP A 74 1.11 -24.67 13.38
C ASP A 74 0.07 -23.91 12.57
N SER A 75 0.33 -23.78 11.28
CA SER A 75 -0.65 -23.20 10.36
C SER A 75 -1.78 -24.16 10.06
N LEU A 76 -2.97 -23.63 9.93
CA LEU A 76 -4.14 -24.39 9.48
C LEU A 76 -4.19 -24.35 7.95
N ARG A 77 -4.19 -25.51 7.32
CA ARG A 77 -4.42 -25.65 5.88
C ARG A 77 -5.91 -25.89 5.62
N ILE A 78 -6.52 -24.93 4.96
CA ILE A 78 -7.90 -25.05 4.51
C ILE A 78 -7.91 -25.62 3.09
N ALA A 79 -8.90 -26.48 2.80
CA ALA A 79 -9.06 -27.01 1.45
C ALA A 79 -9.18 -25.88 0.42
N LYS A 80 -8.46 -26.00 -0.71
CA LYS A 80 -8.38 -24.95 -1.74
C LYS A 80 -9.73 -24.54 -2.32
N ASN A 81 -10.69 -25.45 -2.29
CA ASN A 81 -12.08 -25.25 -2.75
C ASN A 81 -13.03 -24.80 -1.63
N SER A 82 -12.54 -24.52 -0.44
CA SER A 82 -13.37 -24.07 0.68
C SER A 82 -13.96 -22.69 0.40
N PRO A 83 -15.27 -22.50 0.58
CA PRO A 83 -15.89 -21.18 0.50
C PRO A 83 -15.26 -20.15 1.45
N ALA A 84 -14.91 -20.59 2.67
CA ALA A 84 -14.26 -19.73 3.66
C ALA A 84 -12.90 -19.21 3.15
N LEU A 85 -12.06 -20.08 2.57
CA LEU A 85 -10.78 -19.66 2.00
C LEU A 85 -10.98 -18.68 0.84
N ASN A 86 -11.99 -18.90 0.01
CA ASN A 86 -12.30 -17.98 -1.10
C ASN A 86 -12.68 -16.59 -0.60
N ILE A 87 -13.48 -16.50 0.47
CA ILE A 87 -13.84 -15.22 1.09
C ILE A 87 -12.58 -14.51 1.64
N LEU A 88 -11.73 -15.23 2.38
CA LEU A 88 -10.49 -14.64 2.90
C LEU A 88 -9.56 -14.13 1.80
N LYS A 89 -9.45 -14.87 0.69
CA LYS A 89 -8.69 -14.42 -0.50
C LYS A 89 -9.28 -13.15 -1.11
N GLN A 90 -10.59 -13.11 -1.30
CA GLN A 90 -11.27 -11.93 -1.83
C GLN A 90 -11.05 -10.71 -0.94
N LEU A 91 -11.15 -10.85 0.38
CA LEU A 91 -10.87 -9.77 1.33
C LEU A 91 -9.43 -9.28 1.23
N ARG A 92 -8.46 -10.20 1.19
CA ARG A 92 -7.05 -9.86 1.02
C ARG A 92 -6.80 -9.11 -0.29
N ASP A 93 -7.30 -9.64 -1.39
CA ASP A 93 -7.08 -9.08 -2.72
C ASP A 93 -7.73 -7.69 -2.85
N GLU A 94 -8.90 -7.49 -2.23
CA GLU A 94 -9.56 -6.18 -2.17
C GLU A 94 -8.79 -5.18 -1.30
N ALA A 95 -8.27 -5.60 -0.14
CA ALA A 95 -7.42 -4.76 0.69
C ALA A 95 -6.14 -4.35 -0.04
N HIS A 96 -5.51 -5.28 -0.76
CA HIS A 96 -4.34 -5.01 -1.58
C HIS A 96 -4.65 -4.03 -2.73
N ARG A 97 -5.78 -4.24 -3.44
CA ARG A 97 -6.27 -3.33 -4.47
C ARG A 97 -6.51 -1.92 -3.92
N PHE A 98 -7.13 -1.82 -2.74
CA PHE A 98 -7.37 -0.55 -2.07
C PHE A 98 -6.06 0.15 -1.71
N ALA A 99 -5.09 -0.56 -1.12
CA ALA A 99 -3.80 -0.01 -0.74
C ALA A 99 -3.03 0.55 -1.95
N ILE A 100 -3.00 -0.18 -3.07
CA ILE A 100 -2.37 0.29 -4.32
C ILE A 100 -3.09 1.55 -4.84
N THR A 101 -4.42 1.55 -4.86
CA THR A 101 -5.21 2.68 -5.34
C THR A 101 -5.01 3.91 -4.46
N PHE A 102 -5.00 3.73 -3.13
CA PHE A 102 -4.75 4.78 -2.16
C PHE A 102 -3.34 5.38 -2.29
N GLN A 103 -2.33 4.54 -2.45
CA GLN A 103 -0.96 5.00 -2.69
C GLN A 103 -0.85 5.80 -3.98
N ARG A 104 -1.52 5.35 -5.05
CA ARG A 104 -1.59 6.10 -6.32
C ARG A 104 -2.26 7.46 -6.13
N GLN A 105 -3.39 7.52 -5.40
CA GLN A 105 -4.08 8.78 -5.10
C GLN A 105 -3.26 9.70 -4.21
N LYS A 106 -2.57 9.16 -3.20
CA LYS A 106 -1.69 9.93 -2.31
C LYS A 106 -0.50 10.51 -3.07
N ARG A 107 0.10 9.73 -3.98
CA ARG A 107 1.11 10.23 -4.92
C ARG A 107 0.54 11.35 -5.79
N THR A 108 -0.66 11.18 -6.35
CA THR A 108 -1.32 12.21 -7.17
C THR A 108 -1.65 13.47 -6.36
N LYS A 109 -2.05 13.36 -5.09
CA LYS A 109 -2.28 14.51 -4.20
C LYS A 109 -0.99 15.17 -3.70
N GLY A 110 0.08 14.39 -3.47
CA GLY A 110 1.42 14.90 -3.16
C GLY A 110 2.07 15.66 -4.35
N ILE A 111 1.58 15.42 -5.55
CA ILE A 111 1.92 16.08 -6.80
C ILE A 111 1.48 17.56 -6.82
N ALA A 112 0.55 18.00 -5.97
CA ALA A 112 0.05 19.37 -5.90
C ALA A 112 1.14 20.42 -5.55
N LYS A 113 2.37 20.01 -5.25
CA LYS A 113 3.57 20.85 -5.14
C LYS A 113 4.76 20.17 -5.84
N SER A 114 4.55 19.71 -7.06
CA SER A 114 5.63 19.09 -7.84
C SER A 114 6.58 20.16 -8.36
N LYS A 115 7.89 19.95 -8.22
CA LYS A 115 8.94 20.76 -8.85
C LYS A 115 8.73 20.96 -10.35
N PHE A 116 7.93 20.12 -10.98
CA PHE A 116 7.60 20.24 -12.40
C PHE A 116 6.57 21.34 -12.69
N GLU A 117 5.75 21.77 -11.73
CA GLU A 117 4.77 22.85 -11.91
C GLU A 117 5.45 24.22 -12.04
N ASP A 118 6.69 24.33 -11.56
CA ASP A 118 7.50 25.56 -11.69
C ASP A 118 8.04 25.77 -13.11
N ILE A 119 7.91 24.74 -13.99
CA ILE A 119 8.34 24.84 -15.39
C ILE A 119 7.25 25.55 -16.21
N PRO A 120 7.54 26.68 -16.86
CA PRO A 120 6.59 27.35 -17.73
C PRO A 120 6.04 26.42 -18.82
N GLY A 121 4.71 26.26 -18.87
CA GLY A 121 4.03 25.38 -19.81
C GLY A 121 3.80 23.94 -19.30
N VAL A 122 4.18 23.64 -18.07
CA VAL A 122 3.83 22.38 -17.38
C VAL A 122 2.69 22.63 -16.40
N GLY A 123 1.48 22.27 -16.79
CA GLY A 123 0.32 22.33 -15.91
C GLY A 123 0.03 21.00 -15.21
N LYS A 124 -0.94 21.02 -14.30
CA LYS A 124 -1.39 19.83 -13.51
C LYS A 124 -1.60 18.57 -14.36
N LYS A 125 -2.21 18.72 -15.55
CA LYS A 125 -2.43 17.58 -16.47
C LYS A 125 -1.13 16.95 -16.96
N THR A 126 -0.08 17.76 -17.19
CA THR A 126 1.23 17.26 -17.61
C THR A 126 1.92 16.54 -16.46
N VAL A 127 1.85 17.11 -15.27
CA VAL A 127 2.37 16.49 -14.04
C VAL A 127 1.69 15.13 -13.77
N GLU A 128 0.36 15.07 -13.88
CA GLU A 128 -0.36 13.78 -13.78
C GLU A 128 0.10 12.75 -14.80
N LYS A 129 0.36 13.17 -16.06
CA LYS A 129 0.88 12.28 -17.10
C LYS A 129 2.28 11.76 -16.77
N ILE A 130 3.16 12.60 -16.21
CA ILE A 130 4.50 12.18 -15.76
C ILE A 130 4.36 11.03 -14.77
N TYR A 131 3.59 11.22 -13.71
CA TYR A 131 3.46 10.23 -12.65
C TYR A 131 2.60 9.00 -13.00
N LYS A 132 1.71 9.12 -13.98
CA LYS A 132 0.97 7.97 -14.51
C LYS A 132 1.82 7.06 -15.40
N ARG A 133 2.75 7.66 -16.17
CA ARG A 133 3.55 6.91 -17.15
C ARG A 133 4.90 6.43 -16.63
N PHE A 134 5.45 7.10 -15.64
CA PHE A 134 6.75 6.78 -15.09
C PHE A 134 6.62 6.44 -13.60
N GLN A 135 7.02 5.23 -13.23
CA GLN A 135 7.00 4.79 -11.83
C GLN A 135 8.14 5.44 -11.04
N ASN A 136 9.27 5.68 -11.73
CA ASN A 136 10.43 6.36 -11.20
C ASN A 136 10.82 7.52 -12.13
N THR A 137 11.19 8.65 -11.54
CA THR A 137 11.68 9.81 -12.31
C THR A 137 12.97 9.47 -13.07
N ASN A 138 13.78 8.53 -12.57
CA ASN A 138 14.99 8.07 -13.26
C ASN A 138 14.69 7.43 -14.63
N ASP A 139 13.52 6.79 -14.81
CA ASP A 139 13.13 6.19 -16.10
C ASP A 139 13.01 7.24 -17.22
N MET A 140 12.90 8.52 -16.86
CA MET A 140 12.86 9.61 -17.83
C MET A 140 14.24 10.08 -18.25
N LYS A 141 15.29 9.85 -17.44
CA LYS A 141 16.67 10.25 -17.75
C LYS A 141 17.20 9.55 -19.00
N ASP A 142 16.85 8.27 -19.15
CA ASP A 142 17.34 7.41 -20.22
C ASP A 142 16.62 7.67 -21.56
N LEU A 143 15.51 8.40 -21.54
CA LEU A 143 14.78 8.76 -22.75
C LEU A 143 15.41 9.95 -23.46
N SER A 144 15.40 9.95 -24.79
CA SER A 144 15.74 11.16 -25.56
C SER A 144 14.68 12.26 -25.32
N ASP A 145 15.07 13.54 -25.48
CA ASP A 145 14.14 14.66 -25.32
C ASP A 145 12.94 14.57 -26.28
N LYS A 146 13.16 14.01 -27.48
CA LYS A 146 12.12 13.74 -28.47
C LYS A 146 11.16 12.65 -28.00
N ALA A 147 11.67 11.57 -27.42
CA ALA A 147 10.86 10.48 -26.89
C ALA A 147 10.04 10.92 -25.66
N LEU A 148 10.64 11.69 -24.76
CA LEU A 148 9.96 12.24 -23.58
C LEU A 148 8.88 13.25 -23.98
N SER A 149 9.18 14.15 -24.93
CA SER A 149 8.24 15.09 -25.52
C SER A 149 7.00 14.38 -26.10
N TYR A 150 7.21 13.35 -26.89
CA TYR A 150 6.12 12.55 -27.47
C TYR A 150 5.28 11.86 -26.40
N LYS A 151 5.94 11.19 -25.44
CA LYS A 151 5.24 10.47 -24.36
C LYS A 151 4.40 11.39 -23.48
N LEU A 152 4.85 12.58 -23.19
CA LEU A 152 4.15 13.54 -22.33
C LEU A 152 3.19 14.46 -23.09
N GLY A 153 3.36 14.59 -24.42
CA GLY A 153 2.60 15.52 -25.25
C GLY A 153 2.97 16.97 -24.94
N VAL A 154 4.25 17.24 -24.74
CA VAL A 154 4.83 18.58 -24.49
C VAL A 154 5.87 18.93 -25.56
N SER A 155 6.28 20.20 -25.66
CA SER A 155 7.37 20.58 -26.56
C SER A 155 8.72 19.97 -26.11
N GLN A 156 9.66 19.79 -27.03
CA GLN A 156 11.01 19.31 -26.71
C GLN A 156 11.75 20.24 -25.73
N LYS A 157 11.46 21.54 -25.78
CA LYS A 157 12.00 22.53 -24.83
C LYS A 157 11.53 22.22 -23.41
N ILE A 158 10.24 21.92 -23.22
CA ILE A 158 9.67 21.52 -21.91
C ILE A 158 10.22 20.16 -21.47
N ALA A 159 10.34 19.19 -22.36
CA ALA A 159 10.94 17.89 -22.06
C ALA A 159 12.38 18.02 -21.53
N LYS A 160 13.18 18.92 -22.12
CA LYS A 160 14.54 19.22 -21.68
C LYS A 160 14.57 19.86 -20.28
N GLU A 161 13.65 20.78 -19.99
CA GLU A 161 13.55 21.39 -18.66
C GLU A 161 13.10 20.38 -17.60
N ILE A 162 12.17 19.48 -17.94
CA ILE A 162 11.76 18.37 -17.06
C ILE A 162 12.98 17.50 -16.69
N LYS A 163 13.83 17.17 -17.66
CA LYS A 163 15.03 16.36 -17.43
C LYS A 163 16.08 17.04 -16.54
N LYS A 164 16.16 18.35 -16.51
CA LYS A 164 17.08 19.08 -15.63
C LYS A 164 16.71 19.00 -14.14
N ILE A 165 15.43 18.75 -13.84
CA ILE A 165 14.91 18.72 -12.45
C ILE A 165 14.98 17.32 -11.86
N ILE A 166 15.19 16.31 -12.70
CA ILE A 166 15.31 14.90 -12.32
C ILE A 166 16.78 14.57 -12.05
#